data_ca0d6fae9b9906fcaded1dadad652da2
#
_entry.id   ca0d6fae9b9906fcaded1dadad652da2
#
_cell.length_a   1.000
_cell.length_b   1.000
_cell.length_c   1.000
_cell.angle_alpha   90.00
_cell.angle_beta   90.00
_cell.angle_gamma   90.00
#
_symmetry.space_group_name_H-M   'P 1'
#
loop_
_entity.id
_entity.type
_entity.pdbx_description
1 polymer ?
#
loop_
_entity_poly.entity_id
_entity_poly.type
_entity_poly.pdbx_seq_one_letter_code
_entity_poly.pdbx_strand_id
1 'polypeptide(L)'
;MKTKHILLGLSLGLLGGFTACDVTDLNPKDSITDNSYWNTVSDLENYAKGFYMNLTGKGLRADGSENLDDLNTLDERSDNRLVASPDQWLFNEWVIPSEANFDSKWYWNNIRNLNYFMTRYQRVNATESEVNPVVAVIRFFRAFDYFDKIKTFGDVPWYEKDLTTADIDELYKARDDRDFVLGKIIEDLEFAIEWLPEKSAAEVGALHKDAARTFLARVCLHYGTYKKYHNVSTSPTSQELLQKAATLAKEVMDSGLYDIVQGSDAGANQSAFADYPLYYANQFTQEDLTTNKECILARVFEADVLTHNLRSEERRVGKECLRLCR
;
A
#
# COMPACT_ATOMS: atom_id res chain seq x y z
N MET A 1 38.38 25.34 66.86
CA MET A 1 37.20 24.47 66.63
C MET A 1 36.32 24.86 65.39
N LYS A 2 36.47 25.99 64.78
CA LYS A 2 35.60 26.45 63.63
C LYS A 2 36.02 25.93 62.27
N THR A 3 37.25 25.52 62.05
CA THR A 3 37.79 25.05 60.78
C THR A 3 37.48 23.59 60.48
N LYS A 4 37.25 22.73 61.44
CA LYS A 4 36.92 21.32 61.23
C LYS A 4 35.51 21.06 60.74
N HIS A 5 34.58 21.94 61.07
CA HIS A 5 33.19 21.85 60.61
C HIS A 5 32.98 22.33 59.18
N ILE A 6 33.83 23.25 58.67
CA ILE A 6 33.81 23.75 57.33
C ILE A 6 34.32 22.66 56.32
N LEU A 7 35.36 21.90 56.72
CA LEU A 7 35.87 20.82 55.90
C LEU A 7 34.92 19.60 55.85
N LEU A 8 34.17 19.33 56.92
CA LEU A 8 33.17 18.27 56.94
C LEU A 8 31.92 18.65 56.09
N GLY A 9 31.54 19.90 56.03
CA GLY A 9 30.46 20.40 55.16
C GLY A 9 30.83 20.36 53.68
N LEU A 10 32.07 20.65 53.34
CA LEU A 10 32.54 20.58 51.96
C LEU A 10 32.68 19.14 51.41
N SER A 11 33.06 18.17 52.29
CA SER A 11 33.17 16.77 51.89
C SER A 11 31.80 16.08 51.71
N LEU A 12 30.75 16.50 52.47
CA LEU A 12 29.38 16.00 52.28
C LEU A 12 28.71 16.59 51.02
N GLY A 13 29.07 17.81 50.63
CA GLY A 13 28.58 18.46 49.40
C GLY A 13 29.15 17.83 48.10
N LEU A 14 30.34 17.28 48.16
CA LEU A 14 30.99 16.61 47.03
C LEU A 14 30.51 15.15 46.78
N LEU A 15 29.95 14.50 47.80
CA LEU A 15 29.41 13.13 47.66
C LEU A 15 27.96 13.10 47.15
N GLY A 16 27.24 14.23 47.21
CA GLY A 16 25.88 14.36 46.66
C GLY A 16 25.81 14.67 45.14
N GLY A 17 26.96 14.98 44.52
CA GLY A 17 27.01 15.42 43.12
C GLY A 17 27.12 14.32 42.07
N PHE A 18 27.28 13.07 42.47
CA PHE A 18 27.50 11.97 41.51
C PHE A 18 26.28 11.07 41.22
N THR A 19 25.14 11.37 41.80
CA THR A 19 23.90 10.61 41.49
C THR A 19 22.93 11.32 40.55
N ALA A 20 23.35 12.45 39.95
CA ALA A 20 22.50 13.26 39.09
C ALA A 20 22.65 12.92 37.59
N CYS A 21 23.38 11.85 37.22
CA CYS A 21 23.61 11.54 35.80
C CYS A 21 22.64 10.52 35.19
N ASP A 22 21.63 10.08 35.94
CA ASP A 22 20.66 9.09 35.40
C ASP A 22 19.28 9.70 35.07
N VAL A 23 19.17 11.03 35.04
CA VAL A 23 17.90 11.73 34.77
C VAL A 23 17.73 12.12 33.30
N THR A 24 18.69 11.80 32.44
CA THR A 24 18.62 12.21 31.01
C THR A 24 18.07 11.16 30.08
N ASP A 25 17.71 9.98 30.57
CA ASP A 25 16.95 9.01 29.75
C ASP A 25 15.44 9.26 29.92
N LEU A 26 15.03 10.47 29.51
CA LEU A 26 13.64 10.86 29.42
C LEU A 26 13.02 10.26 28.17
N ASN A 27 12.93 8.95 28.14
CA ASN A 27 11.99 8.33 27.23
C ASN A 27 10.58 8.75 27.66
N PRO A 28 9.80 9.43 26.81
CA PRO A 28 8.44 9.81 27.15
C PRO A 28 7.67 8.56 27.54
N LYS A 29 7.16 8.49 28.76
CA LYS A 29 6.38 7.34 29.22
C LYS A 29 5.00 7.26 28.53
N ASP A 30 4.61 8.34 27.90
CA ASP A 30 3.28 8.55 27.32
C ASP A 30 3.30 8.47 25.78
N SER A 31 4.45 8.20 25.15
CA SER A 31 4.56 8.04 23.71
C SER A 31 5.36 6.81 23.34
N ILE A 32 4.89 6.09 22.34
CA ILE A 32 5.61 4.98 21.75
C ILE A 32 6.80 5.54 20.98
N THR A 33 8.02 5.18 21.40
CA THR A 33 9.27 5.57 20.74
C THR A 33 9.78 4.45 19.84
N ASP A 34 10.66 4.76 18.89
CA ASP A 34 11.30 3.75 18.04
C ASP A 34 12.00 2.64 18.85
N ASN A 35 12.56 2.98 20.01
CA ASN A 35 13.23 2.02 20.88
C ASN A 35 12.27 1.10 21.67
N SER A 36 11.02 1.50 21.84
CA SER A 36 10.02 0.78 22.64
C SER A 36 8.95 0.08 21.81
N TYR A 37 8.91 0.26 20.50
CA TYR A 37 7.83 -0.25 19.65
C TYR A 37 8.08 -1.69 19.17
N TRP A 38 9.28 -2.01 18.71
CA TRP A 38 9.61 -3.24 17.99
C TRP A 38 9.94 -4.42 18.92
N ASN A 39 8.94 -4.92 19.67
CA ASN A 39 9.18 -5.97 20.69
C ASN A 39 8.51 -7.30 20.32
N THR A 40 7.37 -7.28 19.67
CA THR A 40 6.55 -8.46 19.40
C THR A 40 6.13 -8.55 17.93
N VAL A 41 5.75 -9.74 17.48
CA VAL A 41 5.17 -9.94 16.16
C VAL A 41 3.89 -9.11 15.98
N SER A 42 3.10 -8.95 17.05
CA SER A 42 1.89 -8.11 17.01
C SER A 42 2.21 -6.63 16.75
N ASP A 43 3.35 -6.12 17.21
CA ASP A 43 3.77 -4.76 16.87
C ASP A 43 4.07 -4.64 15.38
N LEU A 44 4.72 -5.67 14.80
CA LEU A 44 4.98 -5.73 13.37
C LEU A 44 3.67 -5.78 12.56
N GLU A 45 2.71 -6.61 12.98
CA GLU A 45 1.40 -6.72 12.33
C GLU A 45 0.62 -5.40 12.37
N ASN A 46 0.61 -4.75 13.54
CA ASN A 46 -0.07 -3.47 13.72
C ASN A 46 0.53 -2.37 12.81
N TYR A 47 1.85 -2.35 12.67
CA TYR A 47 2.51 -1.44 11.75
C TYR A 47 2.14 -1.74 10.29
N ALA A 48 2.17 -3.02 9.90
CA ALA A 48 1.86 -3.45 8.54
C ALA A 48 0.41 -3.17 8.14
N LYS A 49 -0.55 -3.27 9.08
CA LYS A 49 -1.96 -2.96 8.85
C LYS A 49 -2.18 -1.53 8.34
N GLY A 50 -1.35 -0.58 8.73
CA GLY A 50 -1.44 0.80 8.26
C GLY A 50 -1.29 0.94 6.74
N PHE A 51 -0.56 0.04 6.07
CA PHE A 51 -0.33 0.12 4.62
C PHE A 51 -1.51 -0.32 3.77
N TYR A 52 -2.51 -1.00 4.33
CA TYR A 52 -3.74 -1.30 3.61
C TYR A 52 -4.50 -0.04 3.17
N MET A 53 -4.22 1.11 3.80
CA MET A 53 -4.72 2.40 3.33
C MET A 53 -4.18 2.80 1.95
N ASN A 54 -3.05 2.21 1.51
CA ASN A 54 -2.48 2.41 0.17
C ASN A 54 -3.26 1.65 -0.92
N LEU A 55 -4.06 0.65 -0.54
CA LEU A 55 -5.03 0.09 -1.47
C LEU A 55 -6.06 1.17 -1.76
N THR A 56 -5.98 1.73 -2.95
CA THR A 56 -6.87 2.79 -3.39
C THR A 56 -8.32 2.30 -3.38
N GLY A 57 -9.03 2.66 -2.33
CA GLY A 57 -10.47 2.58 -2.33
C GLY A 57 -11.01 3.84 -2.98
N LYS A 58 -12.17 3.73 -3.60
CA LYS A 58 -12.85 4.90 -4.12
C LYS A 58 -12.96 5.96 -3.02
N GLY A 59 -12.43 7.13 -3.29
CA GLY A 59 -12.68 8.32 -2.51
C GLY A 59 -11.78 8.61 -1.31
N LEU A 60 -10.80 7.75 -0.96
CA LEU A 60 -9.86 8.05 0.12
C LEU A 60 -8.42 7.82 -0.32
N ARG A 61 -7.58 8.82 -0.14
CA ARG A 61 -6.13 8.71 -0.19
C ARG A 61 -5.60 8.05 1.10
N ALA A 62 -4.38 7.56 1.06
CA ALA A 62 -3.73 6.95 2.22
C ALA A 62 -3.62 7.90 3.43
N ASP A 63 -3.66 9.21 3.22
CA ASP A 63 -3.65 10.25 4.25
C ASP A 63 -5.06 10.61 4.76
N GLY A 64 -6.10 9.90 4.31
CA GLY A 64 -7.50 10.17 4.67
C GLY A 64 -8.17 11.30 3.88
N SER A 65 -7.44 11.97 2.99
CA SER A 65 -8.03 12.96 2.09
C SER A 65 -8.83 12.33 0.96
N GLU A 66 -9.74 13.08 0.35
CA GLU A 66 -10.51 12.60 -0.80
C GLU A 66 -9.60 12.33 -1.99
N ASN A 67 -9.68 11.12 -2.55
CA ASN A 67 -9.07 10.83 -3.83
C ASN A 67 -10.07 11.17 -4.94
N LEU A 68 -9.85 12.29 -5.57
CA LEU A 68 -10.65 12.73 -6.72
C LEU A 68 -10.24 12.01 -8.01
N ASP A 69 -9.09 11.34 -8.04
CA ASP A 69 -8.65 10.45 -9.14
C ASP A 69 -9.35 9.08 -9.05
N ASP A 70 -10.59 9.09 -8.77
CA ASP A 70 -11.49 7.98 -8.73
C ASP A 70 -11.75 7.41 -10.15
N LEU A 71 -12.28 6.20 -10.23
CA LEU A 71 -12.74 5.58 -11.47
C LEU A 71 -13.62 6.52 -12.33
N ASN A 72 -14.31 7.46 -11.69
CA ASN A 72 -15.10 8.48 -12.37
C ASN A 72 -14.24 9.51 -13.12
N THR A 73 -13.01 9.79 -12.66
CA THR A 73 -12.13 10.79 -13.26
C THR A 73 -11.21 10.19 -14.32
N LEU A 74 -10.98 8.88 -14.30
CA LEU A 74 -10.18 8.21 -15.32
C LEU A 74 -10.83 8.32 -16.71
N ASP A 75 -12.16 8.27 -16.77
CA ASP A 75 -12.91 8.44 -18.03
C ASP A 75 -12.91 9.88 -18.52
N GLU A 76 -12.58 10.87 -17.69
CA GLU A 76 -12.43 12.28 -18.08
C GLU A 76 -11.25 12.50 -19.04
N ARG A 77 -10.29 11.55 -19.06
CA ARG A 77 -9.15 11.53 -19.99
C ARG A 77 -9.40 10.69 -21.24
N SER A 78 -10.67 10.40 -21.53
CA SER A 78 -11.10 9.64 -22.68
C SER A 78 -12.28 10.33 -23.37
N ASP A 79 -12.71 9.79 -24.51
CA ASP A 79 -13.89 10.27 -25.24
C ASP A 79 -15.22 9.86 -24.59
N ASN A 80 -15.18 9.06 -23.51
CA ASN A 80 -16.35 8.47 -22.89
C ASN A 80 -17.08 9.42 -21.94
N ARG A 81 -16.40 10.47 -21.46
CA ARG A 81 -16.97 11.42 -20.50
C ARG A 81 -16.63 12.85 -20.84
N LEU A 82 -17.68 13.69 -20.91
CA LEU A 82 -17.53 15.13 -21.03
C LEU A 82 -17.45 15.75 -19.62
N VAL A 83 -16.46 16.59 -19.38
CA VAL A 83 -16.28 17.34 -18.14
C VAL A 83 -16.43 18.83 -18.36
N ALA A 84 -16.81 19.55 -17.30
CA ALA A 84 -17.00 21.00 -17.37
C ALA A 84 -15.69 21.77 -17.56
N SER A 85 -14.58 21.21 -17.10
CA SER A 85 -13.24 21.80 -17.27
C SER A 85 -12.37 20.84 -18.09
N PRO A 86 -11.68 21.31 -19.13
CA PRO A 86 -10.80 20.49 -19.94
C PRO A 86 -9.70 19.82 -19.07
N ASP A 87 -9.46 18.53 -19.27
CA ASP A 87 -8.31 17.86 -18.66
C ASP A 87 -7.01 18.32 -19.33
N GLN A 88 -6.05 18.78 -18.53
CA GLN A 88 -4.77 19.31 -19.02
C GLN A 88 -3.99 18.31 -19.88
N TRP A 89 -4.14 17.01 -19.63
CA TRP A 89 -3.50 15.95 -20.39
C TRP A 89 -4.05 15.81 -21.82
N LEU A 90 -5.36 15.96 -21.97
CA LEU A 90 -6.02 15.86 -23.29
C LEU A 90 -5.70 17.06 -24.19
N PHE A 91 -5.51 18.23 -23.59
CA PHE A 91 -5.30 19.48 -24.34
C PHE A 91 -3.84 19.91 -24.39
N ASN A 92 -2.91 19.03 -23.98
CA ASN A 92 -1.45 19.29 -23.96
C ASN A 92 -1.05 20.55 -23.15
N GLU A 93 -1.81 20.85 -22.11
CA GLU A 93 -1.58 21.97 -21.20
C GLU A 93 -0.94 21.54 -19.88
N TRP A 94 -0.54 20.27 -19.77
CA TRP A 94 0.02 19.76 -18.53
C TRP A 94 1.41 20.37 -18.26
N VAL A 95 1.56 20.93 -17.08
CA VAL A 95 2.81 21.50 -16.60
C VAL A 95 3.47 20.52 -15.65
N ILE A 96 4.76 20.25 -15.86
CA ILE A 96 5.54 19.41 -14.94
C ILE A 96 5.60 20.11 -13.58
N PRO A 97 5.08 19.48 -12.49
CA PRO A 97 5.15 20.06 -11.17
C PRO A 97 6.59 20.31 -10.74
N SER A 98 6.86 21.47 -10.15
CA SER A 98 8.18 21.86 -9.65
C SER A 98 8.50 21.29 -8.28
N GLU A 99 7.49 20.82 -7.55
CA GLU A 99 7.62 20.32 -6.18
C GLU A 99 7.25 18.83 -6.08
N ALA A 100 7.98 18.13 -5.21
CA ALA A 100 7.67 16.76 -4.86
C ALA A 100 6.50 16.74 -3.87
N ASN A 101 5.29 16.56 -4.37
CA ASN A 101 4.08 16.43 -3.58
C ASN A 101 3.25 15.24 -4.08
N PHE A 102 2.10 15.01 -3.46
CA PHE A 102 1.22 13.92 -3.85
C PHE A 102 0.68 14.09 -5.28
N ASP A 103 0.33 15.30 -5.68
CA ASP A 103 -0.23 15.59 -7.01
C ASP A 103 0.80 15.38 -8.13
N SER A 104 2.10 15.62 -7.82
CA SER A 104 3.21 15.30 -8.73
C SER A 104 3.50 13.81 -8.83
N LYS A 105 2.89 12.96 -7.99
CA LYS A 105 3.19 11.54 -7.80
C LYS A 105 4.64 11.23 -7.39
N TRP A 106 5.49 12.24 -7.25
CA TRP A 106 6.86 12.13 -6.74
C TRP A 106 6.88 12.19 -5.21
N TYR A 107 6.08 11.30 -4.59
CA TYR A 107 5.87 11.21 -3.16
C TYR A 107 6.51 9.94 -2.61
N TRP A 108 7.39 10.05 -1.64
CA TRP A 108 8.23 8.95 -1.19
C TRP A 108 7.96 8.49 0.25
N ASN A 109 7.00 9.11 0.95
CA ASN A 109 6.76 8.81 2.36
C ASN A 109 6.32 7.37 2.59
N ASN A 110 5.51 6.80 1.70
CA ASN A 110 5.10 5.40 1.82
C ASN A 110 6.32 4.47 1.74
N ILE A 111 7.16 4.65 0.72
CA ILE A 111 8.39 3.86 0.53
C ILE A 111 9.32 4.04 1.73
N ARG A 112 9.47 5.28 2.23
CA ARG A 112 10.27 5.55 3.43
C ARG A 112 9.72 4.79 4.65
N ASN A 113 8.40 4.80 4.86
CA ASN A 113 7.77 4.10 5.99
C ASN A 113 7.87 2.58 5.84
N LEU A 114 7.76 2.04 4.62
CA LEU A 114 7.97 0.61 4.35
C LEU A 114 9.43 0.21 4.65
N ASN A 115 10.39 1.01 4.22
CA ASN A 115 11.80 0.78 4.51
C ASN A 115 12.13 1.00 5.99
N TYR A 116 11.42 1.89 6.69
CA TYR A 116 11.52 2.06 8.13
C TYR A 116 11.20 0.76 8.88
N PHE A 117 10.18 0.02 8.45
CA PHE A 117 9.91 -1.33 8.94
C PHE A 117 11.05 -2.29 8.58
N MET A 118 11.50 -2.30 7.32
CA MET A 118 12.50 -3.24 6.82
C MET A 118 13.84 -3.16 7.57
N THR A 119 14.17 -2.02 8.15
CA THR A 119 15.39 -1.83 8.94
C THR A 119 15.22 -2.18 10.43
N ARG A 120 13.99 -2.50 10.89
CA ARG A 120 13.66 -2.66 12.32
C ARG A 120 13.03 -4.00 12.69
N TYR A 121 12.35 -4.68 11.77
CA TYR A 121 11.62 -5.91 12.07
C TYR A 121 12.50 -7.00 12.71
N GLN A 122 13.78 -7.03 12.39
CA GLN A 122 14.76 -7.98 12.95
C GLN A 122 15.06 -7.75 14.44
N ARG A 123 14.59 -6.65 15.03
CA ARG A 123 14.70 -6.43 16.49
C ARG A 123 13.77 -7.34 17.27
N VAL A 124 12.70 -7.83 16.64
CA VAL A 124 11.76 -8.75 17.26
C VAL A 124 12.39 -10.14 17.32
N ASN A 125 12.45 -10.70 18.53
CA ASN A 125 12.96 -12.05 18.73
C ASN A 125 11.85 -13.08 18.47
N ALA A 126 11.70 -13.47 17.21
CA ALA A 126 10.72 -14.45 16.75
C ALA A 126 11.30 -15.29 15.60
N THR A 127 10.65 -16.38 15.26
CA THR A 127 11.07 -17.25 14.16
C THR A 127 10.73 -16.64 12.80
N GLU A 128 11.44 -17.08 11.76
CA GLU A 128 11.14 -16.65 10.38
C GLU A 128 9.68 -16.94 9.98
N SER A 129 9.14 -18.06 10.40
CA SER A 129 7.75 -18.44 10.13
C SER A 129 6.72 -17.52 10.79
N GLU A 130 7.06 -16.83 11.85
CA GLU A 130 6.20 -15.84 12.51
C GLU A 130 6.37 -14.45 11.89
N VAL A 131 7.58 -14.08 11.50
CA VAL A 131 7.91 -12.73 11.03
C VAL A 131 7.69 -12.57 9.53
N ASN A 132 8.07 -13.58 8.72
CA ASN A 132 8.05 -13.47 7.26
C ASN A 132 6.66 -13.21 6.66
N PRO A 133 5.54 -13.73 7.20
CA PRO A 133 4.21 -13.33 6.70
C PRO A 133 3.95 -11.84 6.82
N VAL A 134 4.43 -11.18 7.88
CA VAL A 134 4.29 -9.74 8.06
C VAL A 134 5.25 -8.97 7.14
N VAL A 135 6.49 -9.43 7.01
CA VAL A 135 7.46 -8.88 6.05
C VAL A 135 6.92 -8.98 4.63
N ALA A 136 6.21 -10.06 4.29
CA ALA A 136 5.58 -10.26 2.99
C ALA A 136 4.53 -9.20 2.67
N VAL A 137 3.74 -8.76 3.65
CA VAL A 137 2.81 -7.64 3.51
C VAL A 137 3.57 -6.35 3.18
N ILE A 138 4.64 -6.06 3.89
CA ILE A 138 5.47 -4.86 3.67
C ILE A 138 6.12 -4.87 2.28
N ARG A 139 6.69 -6.01 1.88
CA ARG A 139 7.31 -6.17 0.56
C ARG A 139 6.29 -6.07 -0.56
N PHE A 140 5.09 -6.61 -0.38
CA PHE A 140 3.98 -6.42 -1.34
C PHE A 140 3.66 -4.94 -1.55
N PHE A 141 3.48 -4.16 -0.47
CA PHE A 141 3.18 -2.74 -0.59
C PHE A 141 4.35 -1.93 -1.13
N ARG A 142 5.59 -2.33 -0.85
CA ARG A 142 6.77 -1.70 -1.46
C ARG A 142 6.79 -1.92 -2.97
N ALA A 143 6.55 -3.14 -3.41
CA ALA A 143 6.41 -3.46 -4.82
C ALA A 143 5.25 -2.69 -5.48
N PHE A 144 4.12 -2.56 -4.77
CA PHE A 144 2.95 -1.81 -5.23
C PHE A 144 3.27 -0.34 -5.50
N ASP A 145 3.91 0.34 -4.55
CA ASP A 145 4.30 1.74 -4.68
C ASP A 145 5.37 1.95 -5.76
N TYR A 146 6.39 1.08 -5.81
CA TYR A 146 7.42 1.17 -6.85
C TYR A 146 6.88 0.89 -8.25
N PHE A 147 5.94 -0.03 -8.39
CA PHE A 147 5.29 -0.27 -9.68
C PHE A 147 4.57 0.98 -10.20
N ASP A 148 3.86 1.69 -9.34
CA ASP A 148 3.23 2.96 -9.74
C ASP A 148 4.27 4.01 -10.15
N LYS A 149 5.38 4.11 -9.43
CA LYS A 149 6.47 5.04 -9.77
C LYS A 149 7.12 4.72 -11.10
N ILE A 150 7.50 3.47 -11.36
CA ILE A 150 8.13 3.13 -12.64
C ILE A 150 7.17 3.22 -13.84
N LYS A 151 5.86 3.02 -13.64
CA LYS A 151 4.86 3.32 -14.67
C LYS A 151 4.81 4.81 -15.02
N THR A 152 4.92 5.66 -14.00
CA THR A 152 4.74 7.09 -14.16
C THR A 152 6.02 7.78 -14.65
N PHE A 153 7.18 7.41 -14.09
CA PHE A 153 8.45 8.13 -14.28
C PHE A 153 9.51 7.37 -15.07
N GLY A 154 9.34 6.08 -15.28
CA GLY A 154 10.38 5.23 -15.82
C GLY A 154 11.46 4.91 -14.80
N ASP A 155 12.67 5.44 -14.99
CA ASP A 155 13.76 5.27 -14.06
C ASP A 155 13.49 6.04 -12.76
N VAL A 156 13.69 5.38 -11.63
CA VAL A 156 13.52 5.96 -10.29
C VAL A 156 14.57 5.40 -9.32
N PRO A 157 14.96 6.14 -8.29
CA PRO A 157 15.90 5.59 -7.31
C PRO A 157 15.25 4.49 -6.48
N TRP A 158 15.92 3.35 -6.34
CA TRP A 158 15.55 2.27 -5.43
C TRP A 158 16.20 2.48 -4.07
N TYR A 159 15.40 2.45 -3.01
CA TYR A 159 15.84 2.59 -1.63
C TYR A 159 15.50 1.34 -0.81
N GLU A 160 16.47 0.83 -0.06
CA GLU A 160 16.31 -0.34 0.81
C GLU A 160 16.25 0.03 2.31
N LYS A 161 16.50 1.29 2.64
CA LYS A 161 16.47 1.81 4.02
C LYS A 161 15.69 3.12 4.10
N ASP A 162 15.27 3.47 5.31
CA ASP A 162 14.71 4.77 5.63
C ASP A 162 15.84 5.81 5.70
N LEU A 163 15.89 6.66 4.68
CA LEU A 163 16.92 7.67 4.57
C LEU A 163 16.71 8.80 5.59
N THR A 164 17.81 9.30 6.10
CA THR A 164 17.88 10.47 6.97
C THR A 164 18.64 11.60 6.27
N THR A 165 18.64 12.79 6.86
CA THR A 165 19.41 13.93 6.34
C THR A 165 20.93 13.71 6.33
N ALA A 166 21.42 12.67 7.01
CA ALA A 166 22.84 12.28 6.97
C ALA A 166 23.19 11.41 5.75
N ASP A 167 22.22 10.82 5.08
CA ASP A 167 22.42 9.93 3.91
C ASP A 167 22.49 10.73 2.60
N ILE A 168 23.34 11.75 2.54
CA ILE A 168 23.39 12.73 1.44
C ILE A 168 23.62 12.06 0.09
N ASP A 169 24.55 11.13 0.00
CA ASP A 169 24.90 10.44 -1.25
C ASP A 169 23.70 9.64 -1.80
N GLU A 170 22.95 8.99 -0.92
CA GLU A 170 21.74 8.24 -1.31
C GLU A 170 20.57 9.17 -1.67
N LEU A 171 20.42 10.30 -0.95
CA LEU A 171 19.35 11.26 -1.21
C LEU A 171 19.50 11.93 -2.59
N TYR A 172 20.72 12.12 -3.04
CA TYR A 172 21.03 12.80 -4.31
C TYR A 172 21.56 11.85 -5.40
N LYS A 173 21.44 10.53 -5.19
CA LYS A 173 21.87 9.58 -6.22
C LYS A 173 21.05 9.72 -7.50
N ALA A 174 21.64 9.32 -8.62
CA ALA A 174 20.94 9.22 -9.89
C ALA A 174 19.79 8.21 -9.80
N ARG A 175 18.84 8.30 -10.72
CA ARG A 175 17.78 7.29 -10.85
C ARG A 175 18.39 5.96 -11.26
N ASP A 176 17.93 4.89 -10.64
CA ASP A 176 18.24 3.53 -11.05
C ASP A 176 17.44 3.16 -12.30
N ASP A 177 18.03 2.31 -13.14
CA ASP A 177 17.36 1.80 -14.34
C ASP A 177 16.06 1.07 -13.99
N ARG A 178 15.02 1.31 -14.77
CA ARG A 178 13.70 0.71 -14.52
C ARG A 178 13.71 -0.82 -14.53
N ASP A 179 14.59 -1.46 -15.30
CA ASP A 179 14.68 -2.92 -15.33
C ASP A 179 15.30 -3.45 -14.04
N PHE A 180 16.26 -2.71 -13.45
CA PHE A 180 16.76 -3.03 -12.12
C PHE A 180 15.66 -2.90 -11.07
N VAL A 181 14.90 -1.81 -11.09
CA VAL A 181 13.77 -1.61 -10.15
C VAL A 181 12.67 -2.64 -10.38
N LEU A 182 12.38 -3.01 -11.63
CA LEU A 182 11.47 -4.09 -11.97
C LEU A 182 11.92 -5.43 -11.37
N GLY A 183 13.22 -5.74 -11.44
CA GLY A 183 13.78 -6.93 -10.79
C GLY A 183 13.50 -6.95 -9.29
N LYS A 184 13.69 -5.81 -8.62
CA LYS A 184 13.39 -5.67 -7.18
C LYS A 184 11.90 -5.80 -6.84
N ILE A 185 11.02 -5.29 -7.70
CA ILE A 185 9.57 -5.48 -7.57
C ILE A 185 9.20 -6.96 -7.68
N ILE A 186 9.80 -7.68 -8.64
CA ILE A 186 9.57 -9.10 -8.82
C ILE A 186 10.05 -9.89 -7.59
N GLU A 187 11.26 -9.62 -7.09
CA GLU A 187 11.80 -10.23 -5.87
C GLU A 187 10.88 -10.02 -4.65
N ASP A 188 10.34 -8.81 -4.49
CA ASP A 188 9.43 -8.51 -3.39
C ASP A 188 8.10 -9.26 -3.50
N LEU A 189 7.55 -9.37 -4.71
CA LEU A 189 6.29 -10.08 -4.93
C LEU A 189 6.45 -11.60 -4.88
N GLU A 190 7.58 -12.15 -5.31
CA GLU A 190 7.89 -13.58 -5.16
C GLU A 190 8.00 -13.96 -3.69
N PHE A 191 8.69 -13.14 -2.89
CA PHE A 191 8.71 -13.32 -1.45
C PHE A 191 7.30 -13.25 -0.84
N ALA A 192 6.47 -12.31 -1.31
CA ALA A 192 5.08 -12.21 -0.86
C ALA A 192 4.27 -13.47 -1.21
N ILE A 193 4.45 -14.04 -2.40
CA ILE A 193 3.79 -15.30 -2.80
C ILE A 193 4.26 -16.47 -1.92
N GLU A 194 5.53 -16.49 -1.53
CA GLU A 194 6.07 -17.56 -0.68
C GLU A 194 5.48 -17.53 0.73
N TRP A 195 5.40 -16.34 1.35
CA TRP A 195 5.16 -16.21 2.79
C TRP A 195 3.76 -15.75 3.18
N LEU A 196 2.98 -15.14 2.27
CA LEU A 196 1.59 -14.80 2.58
C LEU A 196 0.75 -16.06 2.81
N PRO A 197 -0.32 -15.99 3.61
CA PRO A 197 -1.24 -17.11 3.80
C PRO A 197 -1.99 -17.44 2.51
N GLU A 198 -2.49 -18.66 2.43
CA GLU A 198 -3.51 -19.01 1.42
C GLU A 198 -4.81 -18.22 1.70
N LYS A 199 -5.65 -18.00 0.67
CA LYS A 199 -6.91 -17.26 0.82
C LYS A 199 -7.80 -17.81 1.94
N SER A 200 -7.84 -19.13 2.10
CA SER A 200 -8.68 -19.81 3.13
C SER A 200 -8.21 -19.56 4.56
N ALA A 201 -6.95 -19.17 4.76
CA ALA A 201 -6.36 -18.88 6.05
C ALA A 201 -6.20 -17.36 6.31
N ALA A 202 -6.43 -16.54 5.31
CA ALA A 202 -6.34 -15.08 5.44
C ALA A 202 -7.62 -14.49 6.04
N GLU A 203 -7.46 -13.46 6.84
CA GLU A 203 -8.59 -12.64 7.30
C GLU A 203 -9.25 -11.92 6.11
N VAL A 204 -10.53 -11.59 6.25
CA VAL A 204 -11.26 -10.85 5.21
C VAL A 204 -10.58 -9.50 4.96
N GLY A 205 -10.27 -9.23 3.69
CA GLY A 205 -9.57 -8.01 3.29
C GLY A 205 -8.05 -8.05 3.48
N ALA A 206 -7.49 -9.10 4.08
CA ALA A 206 -6.06 -9.26 4.22
C ALA A 206 -5.42 -9.79 2.93
N LEU A 207 -4.14 -9.44 2.72
CA LEU A 207 -3.35 -9.95 1.63
C LEU A 207 -3.13 -11.47 1.75
N HIS A 208 -3.19 -12.14 0.63
CA HIS A 208 -2.96 -13.59 0.51
C HIS A 208 -2.21 -13.90 -0.79
N LYS A 209 -1.75 -15.13 -0.94
CA LYS A 209 -0.90 -15.54 -2.07
C LYS A 209 -1.50 -15.21 -3.44
N ASP A 210 -2.80 -15.43 -3.63
CA ASP A 210 -3.41 -15.19 -4.94
C ASP A 210 -3.50 -13.70 -5.27
N ALA A 211 -3.65 -12.82 -4.27
CA ALA A 211 -3.56 -11.39 -4.47
C ALA A 211 -2.15 -10.99 -4.96
N ALA A 212 -1.10 -11.56 -4.35
CA ALA A 212 0.28 -11.33 -4.76
C ALA A 212 0.58 -11.92 -6.15
N ARG A 213 0.11 -13.15 -6.45
CA ARG A 213 0.22 -13.77 -7.79
C ARG A 213 -0.44 -12.91 -8.87
N THR A 214 -1.67 -12.46 -8.61
CA THR A 214 -2.41 -11.62 -9.56
C THR A 214 -1.72 -10.29 -9.79
N PHE A 215 -1.19 -9.68 -8.73
CA PHE A 215 -0.48 -8.42 -8.87
C PHE A 215 0.85 -8.59 -9.61
N LEU A 216 1.62 -9.65 -9.33
CA LEU A 216 2.84 -9.98 -10.08
C LEU A 216 2.54 -10.27 -11.55
N ALA A 217 1.45 -10.99 -11.84
CA ALA A 217 1.01 -11.21 -13.21
C ALA A 217 0.73 -9.89 -13.95
N ARG A 218 0.07 -8.93 -13.28
CA ARG A 218 -0.17 -7.57 -13.82
C ARG A 218 1.13 -6.82 -14.08
N VAL A 219 2.08 -6.85 -13.16
CA VAL A 219 3.41 -6.22 -13.32
C VAL A 219 4.12 -6.81 -14.53
N CYS A 220 4.19 -8.14 -14.62
CA CYS A 220 4.85 -8.84 -15.72
C CYS A 220 4.15 -8.60 -17.06
N LEU A 221 2.83 -8.57 -17.11
CA LEU A 221 2.06 -8.25 -18.32
C LEU A 221 2.36 -6.83 -18.79
N HIS A 222 2.32 -5.86 -17.88
CA HIS A 222 2.59 -4.46 -18.21
C HIS A 222 3.98 -4.27 -18.80
N TYR A 223 5.01 -4.78 -18.14
CA TYR A 223 6.38 -4.62 -18.63
C TYR A 223 6.72 -5.52 -19.79
N GLY A 224 6.16 -6.71 -19.87
CA GLY A 224 6.30 -7.58 -21.02
C GLY A 224 5.74 -6.93 -22.30
N THR A 225 4.56 -6.30 -22.22
CA THR A 225 3.99 -5.53 -23.34
C THR A 225 4.78 -4.26 -23.62
N TYR A 226 5.17 -3.52 -22.58
CA TYR A 226 6.03 -2.34 -22.73
C TYR A 226 7.30 -2.67 -23.53
N LYS A 227 8.07 -3.68 -23.11
CA LYS A 227 9.30 -4.09 -23.78
C LYS A 227 9.05 -4.56 -25.22
N LYS A 228 7.96 -5.28 -25.46
CA LYS A 228 7.58 -5.73 -26.79
C LYS A 228 7.32 -4.57 -27.75
N TYR A 229 6.53 -3.60 -27.33
CA TYR A 229 6.12 -2.51 -28.22
C TYR A 229 7.15 -1.39 -28.33
N HIS A 230 8.05 -1.27 -27.37
CA HIS A 230 9.17 -0.32 -27.39
C HIS A 230 10.49 -0.95 -27.87
N ASN A 231 10.49 -2.22 -28.30
CA ASN A 231 11.66 -2.94 -28.79
C ASN A 231 12.83 -2.97 -27.77
N VAL A 232 12.51 -3.12 -26.47
CA VAL A 232 13.51 -3.24 -25.41
C VAL A 232 13.91 -4.69 -25.24
N SER A 233 15.21 -4.99 -25.41
CA SER A 233 15.76 -6.36 -25.40
C SER A 233 16.50 -6.74 -24.12
N THR A 234 16.51 -5.86 -23.11
CA THR A 234 17.17 -6.10 -21.82
C THR A 234 16.47 -7.21 -21.02
N SER A 235 17.23 -7.92 -20.17
CA SER A 235 16.68 -8.94 -19.28
C SER A 235 16.00 -8.29 -18.05
N PRO A 236 14.88 -8.87 -17.56
CA PRO A 236 14.13 -9.96 -18.19
C PRO A 236 13.49 -9.53 -19.50
N THR A 237 13.48 -10.42 -20.49
CA THR A 237 12.94 -10.16 -21.82
C THR A 237 11.42 -10.05 -21.82
N SER A 238 10.86 -9.43 -22.86
CA SER A 238 9.40 -9.37 -23.07
C SER A 238 8.76 -10.76 -22.99
N GLN A 239 9.36 -11.76 -23.63
CA GLN A 239 8.82 -13.12 -23.68
C GLN A 239 8.81 -13.78 -22.29
N GLU A 240 9.88 -13.64 -21.52
CA GLU A 240 9.98 -14.17 -20.15
C GLU A 240 8.91 -13.55 -19.24
N LEU A 241 8.73 -12.24 -19.31
CA LEU A 241 7.72 -11.53 -18.53
C LEU A 241 6.29 -11.95 -18.90
N LEU A 242 5.99 -12.02 -20.21
CA LEU A 242 4.66 -12.42 -20.67
C LEU A 242 4.35 -13.89 -20.33
N GLN A 243 5.35 -14.78 -20.42
CA GLN A 243 5.20 -16.18 -20.00
C GLN A 243 4.96 -16.26 -18.49
N LYS A 244 5.70 -15.50 -17.68
CA LYS A 244 5.51 -15.46 -16.23
C LYS A 244 4.12 -14.94 -15.87
N ALA A 245 3.64 -13.87 -16.54
CA ALA A 245 2.29 -13.37 -16.35
C ALA A 245 1.22 -14.41 -16.63
N ALA A 246 1.34 -15.13 -17.76
CA ALA A 246 0.42 -16.20 -18.13
C ALA A 246 0.43 -17.36 -17.13
N THR A 247 1.61 -17.76 -16.66
CA THR A 247 1.75 -18.83 -15.67
C THR A 247 1.08 -18.46 -14.35
N LEU A 248 1.37 -17.28 -13.80
CA LEU A 248 0.79 -16.81 -12.54
C LEU A 248 -0.73 -16.65 -12.63
N ALA A 249 -1.25 -16.10 -13.73
CA ALA A 249 -2.69 -16.00 -13.95
C ALA A 249 -3.34 -17.39 -14.02
N LYS A 250 -2.69 -18.33 -14.69
CA LYS A 250 -3.17 -19.71 -14.77
C LYS A 250 -3.20 -20.39 -13.39
N GLU A 251 -2.19 -20.20 -12.55
CA GLU A 251 -2.17 -20.73 -11.18
C GLU A 251 -3.38 -20.24 -10.36
N VAL A 252 -3.73 -18.96 -10.48
CA VAL A 252 -4.91 -18.40 -9.81
C VAL A 252 -6.20 -18.99 -10.37
N MET A 253 -6.31 -19.16 -11.70
CA MET A 253 -7.47 -19.78 -12.32
C MET A 253 -7.62 -21.26 -11.93
N ASP A 254 -6.52 -22.00 -11.91
CA ASP A 254 -6.51 -23.45 -11.59
C ASP A 254 -6.80 -23.70 -10.09
N SER A 255 -6.71 -22.70 -9.23
CA SER A 255 -7.08 -22.82 -7.81
C SER A 255 -8.56 -23.18 -7.62
N GLY A 256 -9.42 -22.84 -8.60
CA GLY A 256 -10.87 -23.03 -8.52
C GLY A 256 -11.59 -22.16 -7.49
N LEU A 257 -10.87 -21.22 -6.87
CA LEU A 257 -11.43 -20.31 -5.86
C LEU A 257 -12.16 -19.12 -6.48
N TYR A 258 -11.86 -18.83 -7.74
CA TYR A 258 -12.36 -17.67 -8.48
C TYR A 258 -13.09 -18.09 -9.73
N ASP A 259 -14.10 -17.31 -10.10
CA ASP A 259 -14.89 -17.53 -11.30
C ASP A 259 -15.51 -16.22 -11.77
N ILE A 260 -15.85 -16.13 -13.04
CA ILE A 260 -16.58 -15.00 -13.60
C ILE A 260 -18.03 -15.09 -13.12
N VAL A 261 -18.52 -14.04 -12.50
CA VAL A 261 -19.91 -13.97 -12.02
C VAL A 261 -20.86 -13.99 -13.21
N GLN A 262 -21.69 -15.02 -13.25
CA GLN A 262 -22.73 -15.15 -14.26
C GLN A 262 -23.99 -14.37 -13.85
N GLY A 263 -24.83 -14.05 -14.82
CA GLY A 263 -25.99 -13.19 -14.61
C GLY A 263 -26.96 -13.62 -13.51
N SER A 264 -27.09 -14.92 -13.24
CA SER A 264 -27.94 -15.47 -12.18
C SER A 264 -27.31 -15.40 -10.79
N ASP A 265 -25.98 -15.23 -10.69
CA ASP A 265 -25.21 -15.30 -9.44
C ASP A 265 -24.99 -13.91 -8.82
N ALA A 266 -25.30 -12.85 -9.56
CA ALA A 266 -25.17 -11.48 -9.10
C ALA A 266 -26.34 -11.12 -8.19
N GLY A 267 -26.19 -11.40 -6.93
CA GLY A 267 -27.05 -11.09 -5.77
C GLY A 267 -28.35 -10.30 -5.98
N ALA A 268 -29.33 -10.69 -5.27
CA ALA A 268 -30.75 -10.48 -5.43
C ALA A 268 -31.34 -9.05 -5.40
N ASN A 269 -30.63 -8.00 -5.68
CA ASN A 269 -31.23 -6.65 -5.77
C ASN A 269 -31.75 -6.32 -7.18
N GLN A 270 -32.54 -7.22 -7.74
CA GLN A 270 -33.17 -7.05 -9.06
C GLN A 270 -34.47 -6.22 -9.05
N SER A 271 -34.94 -5.82 -7.87
CA SER A 271 -36.35 -5.37 -7.74
C SER A 271 -36.69 -4.03 -8.37
N ALA A 272 -35.71 -3.18 -8.68
CA ALA A 272 -36.01 -1.86 -9.24
C ALA A 272 -36.01 -1.81 -10.79
N PHE A 273 -35.35 -2.77 -11.46
CA PHE A 273 -35.19 -2.76 -12.91
C PHE A 273 -35.26 -4.18 -13.49
N ALA A 274 -36.38 -4.86 -13.27
CA ALA A 274 -36.58 -6.25 -13.70
C ALA A 274 -36.33 -6.51 -15.19
N ASP A 275 -36.44 -5.48 -16.03
CA ASP A 275 -36.28 -5.56 -17.47
C ASP A 275 -34.83 -5.36 -17.95
N TYR A 276 -33.90 -4.97 -17.04
CA TYR A 276 -32.50 -4.73 -17.37
C TYR A 276 -31.60 -5.62 -16.47
N PRO A 277 -30.87 -6.56 -17.06
CA PRO A 277 -29.94 -7.37 -16.29
C PRO A 277 -28.77 -6.48 -15.81
N LEU A 278 -28.82 -6.04 -14.56
CA LEU A 278 -27.77 -5.22 -13.91
C LEU A 278 -26.64 -6.09 -13.33
N TYR A 279 -26.44 -7.29 -13.83
CA TYR A 279 -25.48 -8.25 -13.31
C TYR A 279 -24.07 -7.66 -13.12
N TYR A 280 -23.59 -6.94 -14.13
CA TYR A 280 -22.29 -6.29 -14.07
C TYR A 280 -22.28 -5.14 -13.05
N ALA A 281 -23.30 -4.29 -13.04
CA ALA A 281 -23.40 -3.18 -12.10
C ALA A 281 -23.53 -3.65 -10.64
N ASN A 282 -24.26 -4.75 -10.41
CA ASN A 282 -24.45 -5.31 -9.07
C ASN A 282 -23.14 -5.77 -8.42
N GLN A 283 -22.11 -6.15 -9.18
CA GLN A 283 -20.80 -6.49 -8.61
C GLN A 283 -20.14 -5.31 -7.90
N PHE A 284 -20.44 -4.08 -8.32
CA PHE A 284 -19.85 -2.86 -7.74
C PHE A 284 -20.71 -2.25 -6.63
N THR A 285 -21.92 -2.76 -6.43
CA THR A 285 -22.87 -2.25 -5.43
C THR A 285 -23.11 -3.21 -4.27
N GLN A 286 -22.45 -4.37 -4.25
CA GLN A 286 -22.57 -5.32 -3.15
C GLN A 286 -21.94 -4.75 -1.86
N GLU A 287 -22.68 -4.86 -0.75
CA GLU A 287 -22.17 -4.49 0.57
C GLU A 287 -21.13 -5.49 1.09
N ASP A 288 -21.30 -6.78 0.75
CA ASP A 288 -20.40 -7.85 1.12
C ASP A 288 -19.86 -8.58 -0.12
N LEU A 289 -18.55 -8.49 -0.33
CA LEU A 289 -17.84 -9.13 -1.44
C LEU A 289 -17.25 -10.49 -1.08
N THR A 290 -17.49 -11.02 0.13
CA THR A 290 -16.89 -12.30 0.57
C THR A 290 -17.35 -13.48 -0.26
N THR A 291 -18.58 -13.43 -0.78
CA THR A 291 -19.17 -14.46 -1.65
C THR A 291 -18.94 -14.21 -3.14
N ASN A 292 -18.43 -13.05 -3.51
CA ASN A 292 -18.18 -12.70 -4.91
C ASN A 292 -16.92 -13.37 -5.42
N LYS A 293 -17.07 -14.35 -6.31
CA LYS A 293 -15.94 -15.12 -6.87
C LYS A 293 -15.02 -14.32 -7.81
N GLU A 294 -15.45 -13.18 -8.34
CA GLU A 294 -14.56 -12.30 -9.10
C GLU A 294 -13.66 -11.46 -8.19
N CYS A 295 -14.00 -11.32 -6.90
CA CYS A 295 -13.24 -10.54 -5.96
C CYS A 295 -12.05 -11.33 -5.41
N ILE A 296 -10.84 -11.00 -5.86
CA ILE A 296 -9.59 -11.56 -5.31
C ILE A 296 -9.23 -10.88 -4.01
N LEU A 297 -9.15 -9.55 -4.00
CA LEU A 297 -8.86 -8.74 -2.83
C LEU A 297 -9.73 -7.48 -2.86
N ALA A 298 -10.41 -7.20 -1.75
CA ALA A 298 -11.19 -5.99 -1.57
C ALA A 298 -10.67 -5.21 -0.37
N ARG A 299 -10.70 -3.88 -0.47
CA ARG A 299 -10.56 -3.02 0.68
C ARG A 299 -11.86 -3.06 1.49
N VAL A 300 -11.74 -3.36 2.77
CA VAL A 300 -12.89 -3.40 3.68
C VAL A 300 -13.16 -2.00 4.21
N PHE A 301 -14.43 -1.61 4.20
CA PHE A 301 -14.94 -0.41 4.86
C PHE A 301 -15.94 -0.81 5.90
N GLU A 302 -15.94 -0.17 7.04
CA GLU A 302 -16.84 -0.45 8.14
C GLU A 302 -17.45 0.86 8.62
N ALA A 303 -18.77 0.85 8.81
CA ALA A 303 -19.49 1.99 9.36
C ALA A 303 -18.91 2.34 10.74
N ASP A 304 -18.75 3.62 11.01
CA ASP A 304 -18.24 4.19 12.26
C ASP A 304 -16.72 3.96 12.54
N VAL A 305 -16.03 3.15 11.71
CA VAL A 305 -14.57 2.90 11.84
C VAL A 305 -13.81 3.51 10.66
N LEU A 306 -14.12 3.07 9.46
CA LEU A 306 -13.54 3.57 8.22
C LEU A 306 -14.62 3.58 7.15
N THR A 307 -15.14 4.74 6.85
CA THR A 307 -16.18 4.92 5.84
C THR A 307 -15.57 5.34 4.51
N HIS A 308 -16.24 4.99 3.42
CA HIS A 308 -15.94 5.58 2.10
C HIS A 308 -16.85 6.82 1.90
N ASN A 309 -16.34 7.78 1.15
CA ASN A 309 -17.09 9.00 0.81
C ASN A 309 -17.66 8.98 -0.62
N LEU A 310 -17.80 7.79 -1.21
CA LEU A 310 -18.49 7.67 -2.49
C LEU A 310 -19.90 8.26 -2.38
N ARG A 311 -20.08 9.36 -3.00
CA ARG A 311 -21.40 9.86 -3.35
C ARG A 311 -21.85 9.04 -4.56
N SER A 312 -22.48 7.88 -4.30
CA SER A 312 -23.16 7.18 -5.39
C SER A 312 -24.20 8.13 -5.98
N GLU A 313 -24.40 8.09 -7.29
CA GLU A 313 -25.47 8.81 -7.95
C GLU A 313 -26.84 8.47 -7.35
N GLU A 314 -26.98 7.32 -6.71
CA GLU A 314 -28.13 6.86 -5.93
C GLU A 314 -28.53 7.82 -4.80
N ARG A 315 -27.61 8.59 -4.21
CA ARG A 315 -27.97 9.66 -3.27
C ARG A 315 -28.77 10.79 -3.91
N ARG A 316 -28.78 10.88 -5.23
CA ARG A 316 -29.56 11.89 -5.96
C ARG A 316 -30.99 11.46 -6.26
N VAL A 317 -31.33 10.18 -6.12
CA VAL A 317 -32.61 9.59 -6.53
C VAL A 317 -33.57 9.35 -5.38
N GLY A 318 -33.45 10.00 -4.25
CA GLY A 318 -34.54 10.06 -3.27
C GLY A 318 -34.30 9.40 -1.91
N LYS A 319 -35.24 9.62 -1.02
CA LYS A 319 -35.21 9.25 0.40
C LYS A 319 -35.19 7.74 0.68
N GLU A 320 -35.38 6.90 -0.33
CA GLU A 320 -35.41 5.45 -0.18
C GLU A 320 -34.00 4.86 -0.01
N CYS A 321 -32.97 5.50 -0.56
CA CYS A 321 -31.57 5.09 -0.35
C CYS A 321 -31.07 5.30 1.09
N LEU A 322 -31.71 6.15 1.88
CA LEU A 322 -31.39 6.33 3.30
C LEU A 322 -31.71 5.13 4.18
N ARG A 323 -32.46 4.14 3.67
CA ARG A 323 -32.77 2.90 4.39
C ARG A 323 -31.76 1.76 4.14
N LEU A 324 -30.99 1.84 3.05
CA LEU A 324 -29.98 0.84 2.68
C LEU A 324 -28.59 1.15 3.21
N CYS A 325 -28.38 2.35 3.76
CA CYS A 325 -27.12 2.80 4.36
C CYS A 325 -27.17 2.84 5.90
N ARG A 326 -27.94 1.97 6.53
CA ARG A 326 -27.93 1.78 7.99
C ARG A 326 -27.30 0.46 8.35
#